data_d0c3711964436f6eda730587a7d35b08
#
_entry.id   d0c3711964436f6eda730587a7d35b08
#
_cell.length_a   1.000
_cell.length_b   1.000
_cell.length_c   1.000
_cell.angle_alpha   90.00
_cell.angle_beta   90.00
_cell.angle_gamma   90.00
#
_symmetry.space_group_name_H-M   'P 1'
#
loop_
_entity.id
_entity.type
_entity.pdbx_description
1 polymer ?
#
loop_
_entity_poly.entity_id
_entity_poly.type
_entity_poly.pdbx_seq_one_letter_code
_entity_poly.pdbx_strand_id
1 'polypeptide(L)'
;MTEDEIATYIGYKGYTIYKENISVEEQQALRKELNVKPFVPKSSLIKPQPFPVYRESKRKLYIPRFYGLEIYGEPDDSLIGEGKKINLKFKGELRQKQKPVVEKYMKHIKTKSSGLLALHTGFGKTCLALNII
;
A
#
# COMPACT_ATOMS: atom_id res chain seq x y z
N MET A 1 -18.72 -10.84 15.86
CA MET A 1 -17.80 -11.85 15.26
C MET A 1 -16.69 -12.06 16.26
N THR A 2 -16.48 -13.27 16.69
CA THR A 2 -15.36 -13.63 17.58
C THR A 2 -14.06 -13.64 16.76
N GLU A 3 -12.89 -13.45 17.40
CA GLU A 3 -11.58 -13.47 16.71
C GLU A 3 -11.33 -14.73 15.86
N ASP A 4 -12.05 -15.81 16.14
CA ASP A 4 -11.94 -17.10 15.44
C ASP A 4 -12.73 -17.17 14.12
N GLU A 5 -13.55 -16.15 13.78
CA GLU A 5 -14.32 -16.08 12.54
C GLU A 5 -13.68 -15.20 11.47
N ILE A 6 -12.65 -14.43 11.83
CA ILE A 6 -11.98 -13.50 10.91
C ILE A 6 -10.85 -14.23 10.18
N ALA A 7 -11.03 -14.46 8.87
CA ALA A 7 -10.01 -15.09 8.03
C ALA A 7 -8.93 -14.11 7.57
N THR A 8 -9.33 -12.85 7.32
CA THR A 8 -8.47 -11.79 6.78
C THR A 8 -8.77 -10.43 7.42
N TYR A 9 -7.75 -9.57 7.52
CA TYR A 9 -7.95 -8.18 7.93
C TYR A 9 -6.87 -7.25 7.39
N ILE A 10 -7.18 -5.95 7.32
CA ILE A 10 -6.18 -4.91 7.06
C ILE A 10 -5.69 -4.31 8.38
N GLY A 11 -4.37 -4.29 8.55
CA GLY A 11 -3.70 -3.66 9.70
C GLY A 11 -2.47 -2.86 9.29
N TYR A 12 -1.73 -2.34 10.26
CA TYR A 12 -0.50 -1.56 10.02
C TYR A 12 0.62 -2.33 9.30
N LYS A 13 0.55 -3.67 9.27
CA LYS A 13 1.50 -4.52 8.54
C LYS A 13 1.06 -4.86 7.11
N GLY A 14 -0.10 -4.36 6.67
CA GLY A 14 -0.70 -4.64 5.38
C GLY A 14 -1.93 -5.54 5.46
N TYR A 15 -2.20 -6.27 4.39
CA TYR A 15 -3.25 -7.27 4.33
C TYR A 15 -2.79 -8.52 5.07
N THR A 16 -3.55 -8.97 6.04
CA THR A 16 -3.18 -10.06 6.94
C THR A 16 -4.07 -11.26 6.70
N ILE A 17 -3.45 -12.44 6.59
CA ILE A 17 -4.12 -13.71 6.38
C ILE A 17 -3.69 -14.67 7.49
N TYR A 18 -4.63 -15.36 8.10
CA TYR A 18 -4.31 -16.46 9.01
C TYR A 18 -3.88 -17.69 8.21
N LYS A 19 -2.73 -18.27 8.55
CA LYS A 19 -2.13 -19.40 7.82
C LYS A 19 -3.01 -20.65 7.83
N GLU A 20 -3.85 -20.79 8.83
CA GLU A 20 -4.82 -21.91 8.97
C GLU A 20 -5.95 -21.83 7.93
N ASN A 21 -6.20 -20.65 7.35
CA ASN A 21 -7.27 -20.43 6.38
C ASN A 21 -6.82 -20.58 4.91
N ILE A 22 -5.55 -20.85 4.68
CA ILE A 22 -4.98 -21.08 3.36
C ILE A 22 -4.10 -22.32 3.34
N SER A 23 -4.07 -23.01 2.21
CA SER A 23 -3.28 -24.23 2.06
C SER A 23 -1.77 -23.99 2.17
N VAL A 24 -1.00 -25.03 2.45
CA VAL A 24 0.47 -24.96 2.49
C VAL A 24 1.03 -24.58 1.12
N GLU A 25 0.43 -25.08 0.05
CA GLU A 25 0.79 -24.80 -1.34
C GLU A 25 0.59 -23.31 -1.65
N GLU A 26 -0.54 -22.74 -1.22
CA GLU A 26 -0.84 -21.32 -1.38
C GLU A 26 0.12 -20.42 -0.59
N GLN A 27 0.44 -20.80 0.65
CA GLN A 27 1.47 -20.09 1.44
C GLN A 27 2.83 -20.10 0.74
N GLN A 28 3.22 -21.21 0.10
CA GLN A 28 4.48 -21.31 -0.65
C GLN A 28 4.44 -20.46 -1.92
N ALA A 29 3.32 -20.46 -2.64
CA ALA A 29 3.13 -19.63 -3.81
C ALA A 29 3.27 -18.15 -3.49
N LEU A 30 2.61 -17.67 -2.43
CA LEU A 30 2.73 -16.29 -1.93
C LEU A 30 4.17 -15.92 -1.57
N ARG A 31 4.88 -16.80 -0.85
CA ARG A 31 6.30 -16.55 -0.50
C ARG A 31 7.19 -16.47 -1.72
N LYS A 32 6.95 -17.30 -2.73
CA LYS A 32 7.70 -17.29 -3.99
C LYS A 32 7.44 -16.04 -4.80
N GLU A 33 6.18 -15.66 -4.96
CA GLU A 33 5.78 -14.50 -5.74
C GLU A 33 6.21 -13.18 -5.10
N LEU A 34 6.06 -13.07 -3.78
CA LEU A 34 6.42 -11.89 -3.01
C LEU A 34 7.90 -11.85 -2.60
N ASN A 35 8.72 -12.79 -3.05
CA ASN A 35 10.18 -12.70 -2.99
C ASN A 35 10.70 -12.07 -4.28
N VAL A 36 10.69 -10.74 -4.32
CA VAL A 36 10.95 -9.98 -5.55
C VAL A 36 12.42 -9.78 -5.81
N LYS A 37 12.79 -9.78 -7.08
CA LYS A 37 14.14 -9.48 -7.54
C LYS A 37 14.11 -8.16 -8.29
N PRO A 38 14.93 -7.15 -7.89
CA PRO A 38 15.01 -5.90 -8.61
C PRO A 38 15.50 -6.11 -10.05
N PHE A 39 14.86 -5.40 -10.97
CA PHE A 39 15.34 -5.33 -12.34
C PHE A 39 16.60 -4.47 -12.40
N VAL A 40 17.65 -4.98 -13.04
CA VAL A 40 18.86 -4.23 -13.33
C VAL A 40 19.25 -4.43 -14.80
N PRO A 41 19.79 -3.40 -15.46
CA PRO A 41 20.30 -3.52 -16.82
C PRO A 41 21.35 -4.62 -16.93
N LYS A 42 21.44 -5.28 -18.09
CA LYS A 42 22.41 -6.36 -18.34
C LYS A 42 23.87 -5.93 -18.16
N SER A 43 24.15 -4.64 -18.34
CA SER A 43 25.46 -4.01 -18.13
C SER A 43 25.82 -3.78 -16.67
N SER A 44 24.92 -4.00 -15.73
CA SER A 44 25.22 -3.82 -14.31
C SER A 44 26.14 -4.92 -13.79
N LEU A 45 27.22 -4.50 -13.15
CA LEU A 45 28.15 -5.40 -12.43
C LEU A 45 27.56 -5.93 -11.12
N ILE A 46 26.55 -5.24 -10.57
CA ILE A 46 25.89 -5.60 -9.32
C ILE A 46 24.62 -6.39 -9.64
N LYS A 47 24.56 -7.63 -9.18
CA LYS A 47 23.36 -8.47 -9.24
C LYS A 47 22.66 -8.41 -7.88
N PRO A 48 21.54 -7.68 -7.74
CA PRO A 48 20.82 -7.59 -6.48
C PRO A 48 20.25 -8.95 -6.08
N GLN A 49 20.28 -9.23 -4.79
CA GLN A 49 19.65 -10.41 -4.24
C GLN A 49 18.13 -10.22 -4.17
N PRO A 50 17.34 -11.28 -4.35
CA PRO A 50 15.92 -11.25 -4.07
C PRO A 50 15.66 -10.88 -2.61
N PHE A 51 14.57 -10.18 -2.33
CA PHE A 51 14.13 -9.87 -0.97
C PHE A 51 12.62 -10.01 -0.85
N PRO A 52 12.14 -10.46 0.32
CA PRO A 52 10.70 -10.60 0.55
C PRO A 52 10.04 -9.23 0.76
N VAL A 53 8.90 -9.01 0.09
CA VAL A 53 8.00 -7.88 0.33
C VAL A 53 6.80 -8.26 1.19
N TYR A 54 6.87 -9.41 1.83
CA TYR A 54 5.92 -9.90 2.83
C TYR A 54 6.61 -10.03 4.20
N ARG A 55 5.81 -10.17 5.22
CA ARG A 55 6.26 -10.55 6.56
C ARG A 55 5.42 -11.74 7.05
N GLU A 56 5.92 -12.47 8.02
CA GLU A 56 5.17 -13.54 8.62
C GLU A 56 5.44 -13.70 10.12
N SER A 57 4.48 -14.29 10.81
CA SER A 57 4.57 -14.79 12.17
C SER A 57 4.27 -16.29 12.19
N LYS A 58 4.24 -16.90 13.36
CA LYS A 58 3.85 -18.32 13.48
C LYS A 58 2.49 -18.62 12.86
N ARG A 59 1.50 -17.74 13.07
CA ARG A 59 0.10 -17.95 12.66
C ARG A 59 -0.37 -17.09 11.47
N LYS A 60 0.37 -16.03 11.08
CA LYS A 60 -0.12 -15.03 10.13
C LYS A 60 0.89 -14.73 9.04
N LEU A 61 0.38 -14.45 7.83
CA LEU A 61 1.09 -13.85 6.72
C LEU A 61 0.62 -12.39 6.57
N TYR A 62 1.57 -11.47 6.36
CA TYR A 62 1.34 -10.05 6.13
C TYR A 62 1.85 -9.72 4.74
N ILE A 63 0.95 -9.39 3.83
CA ILE A 63 1.25 -9.12 2.42
C ILE A 63 0.93 -7.67 2.08
N PRO A 64 1.48 -7.12 0.98
CA PRO A 64 1.15 -5.76 0.56
C PRO A 64 -0.35 -5.57 0.42
N ARG A 65 -0.87 -4.44 0.94
CA ARG A 65 -2.30 -4.16 1.04
C ARG A 65 -3.03 -4.34 -0.29
N PHE A 66 -2.55 -3.69 -1.36
CA PHE A 66 -3.23 -3.72 -2.65
C PHE A 66 -3.10 -5.05 -3.36
N TYR A 67 -2.00 -5.76 -3.15
CA TYR A 67 -1.84 -7.13 -3.63
C TYR A 67 -2.87 -8.06 -2.97
N GLY A 68 -3.04 -7.94 -1.64
CA GLY A 68 -4.04 -8.71 -0.92
C GLY A 68 -5.47 -8.41 -1.37
N LEU A 69 -5.80 -7.13 -1.57
CA LEU A 69 -7.11 -6.71 -2.10
C LEU A 69 -7.39 -7.25 -3.50
N GLU A 70 -6.35 -7.35 -4.34
CA GLU A 70 -6.48 -7.87 -5.71
C GLU A 70 -6.72 -9.39 -5.74
N ILE A 71 -6.02 -10.13 -4.89
CA ILE A 71 -6.07 -11.61 -4.88
C ILE A 71 -7.25 -12.14 -4.04
N TYR A 72 -7.48 -11.55 -2.87
CA TYR A 72 -8.46 -12.05 -1.89
C TYR A 72 -9.72 -11.18 -1.77
N GLY A 73 -9.74 -10.01 -2.41
CA GLY A 73 -10.85 -9.07 -2.30
C GLY A 73 -10.85 -8.26 -1.00
N GLU A 74 -12.03 -7.73 -0.64
CA GLU A 74 -12.17 -6.95 0.60
C GLU A 74 -11.97 -7.86 1.82
N PRO A 75 -11.24 -7.41 2.84
CA PRO A 75 -11.01 -8.18 4.05
C PRO A 75 -12.26 -8.23 4.94
N ASP A 76 -12.32 -9.21 5.82
CA ASP A 76 -13.42 -9.37 6.78
C ASP A 76 -13.43 -8.24 7.81
N ASP A 77 -12.27 -7.65 8.14
CA ASP A 77 -12.15 -6.58 9.13
C ASP A 77 -11.03 -5.58 8.78
N SER A 78 -11.08 -4.41 9.39
CA SER A 78 -10.05 -3.37 9.31
C SER A 78 -9.67 -2.86 10.69
N LEU A 79 -8.43 -3.15 11.09
CA LEU A 79 -7.83 -2.66 12.34
C LEU A 79 -7.16 -1.28 12.17
N ILE A 80 -7.33 -0.62 11.02
CA ILE A 80 -6.84 0.73 10.77
C ILE A 80 -7.92 1.70 11.21
N GLY A 81 -7.67 2.44 12.28
CA GLY A 81 -8.55 3.50 12.73
C GLY A 81 -8.64 4.68 11.73
N GLU A 82 -9.68 5.47 11.87
CA GLU A 82 -9.93 6.66 11.01
C GLU A 82 -8.85 7.76 11.12
N GLY A 83 -7.91 7.63 12.05
CA GLY A 83 -6.90 8.65 12.32
C GLY A 83 -7.47 9.84 13.11
N LYS A 84 -6.60 10.81 13.41
CA LYS A 84 -6.98 12.04 14.11
C LYS A 84 -7.02 13.20 13.12
N LYS A 85 -8.05 14.02 13.21
CA LYS A 85 -8.15 15.26 12.41
C LYS A 85 -7.03 16.21 12.78
N ILE A 86 -6.35 16.76 11.78
CA ILE A 86 -5.36 17.83 11.94
C ILE A 86 -6.03 19.15 11.59
N ASN A 87 -5.93 20.15 12.49
CA ASN A 87 -6.41 21.49 12.22
C ASN A 87 -5.24 22.35 11.69
N LEU A 88 -4.76 22.03 10.50
CA LEU A 88 -3.74 22.80 9.81
C LEU A 88 -4.34 23.52 8.61
N LYS A 89 -3.88 24.75 8.35
CA LYS A 89 -4.26 25.51 7.17
C LYS A 89 -3.05 25.66 6.25
N PHE A 90 -3.19 25.24 5.02
CA PHE A 90 -2.19 25.50 3.99
C PHE A 90 -2.09 27.01 3.73
N LYS A 91 -0.91 27.59 4.01
CA LYS A 91 -0.67 29.05 3.85
C LYS A 91 -0.07 29.41 2.49
N GLY A 92 0.15 28.47 1.61
CA GLY A 92 0.69 28.69 0.26
C GLY A 92 -0.38 28.85 -0.80
N GLU A 93 0.03 29.26 -1.99
CA GLU A 93 -0.81 29.26 -3.19
C GLU A 93 -0.28 28.22 -4.19
N LEU A 94 -1.19 27.37 -4.67
CA LEU A 94 -0.86 26.41 -5.72
C LEU A 94 -0.72 27.16 -7.06
N ARG A 95 0.33 26.84 -7.81
CA ARG A 95 0.48 27.31 -9.19
C ARG A 95 -0.66 26.79 -10.06
N GLN A 96 -0.98 27.51 -11.14
CA GLN A 96 -2.08 27.12 -12.04
C GLN A 96 -1.99 25.65 -12.52
N LYS A 97 -0.78 25.17 -12.84
CA LYS A 97 -0.54 23.79 -13.27
C LYS A 97 -0.73 22.74 -12.14
N GLN A 98 -0.66 23.15 -10.88
CA GLN A 98 -0.80 22.25 -9.72
C GLN A 98 -2.26 22.04 -9.32
N LYS A 99 -3.12 23.05 -9.49
CA LYS A 99 -4.53 22.99 -9.11
C LYS A 99 -5.27 21.77 -9.70
N PRO A 100 -5.24 21.52 -11.03
CA PRO A 100 -5.95 20.39 -11.61
C PRO A 100 -5.39 19.02 -11.15
N VAL A 101 -4.10 18.95 -10.80
CA VAL A 101 -3.49 17.73 -10.27
C VAL A 101 -4.06 17.41 -8.89
N VAL A 102 -4.15 18.39 -7.99
CA VAL A 102 -4.75 18.22 -6.66
C VAL A 102 -6.22 17.84 -6.78
N GLU A 103 -7.01 18.54 -7.60
CA GLU A 103 -8.42 18.24 -7.82
C GLU A 103 -8.63 16.80 -8.30
N LYS A 104 -7.85 16.36 -9.28
CA LYS A 104 -7.92 14.99 -9.81
C LYS A 104 -7.53 13.96 -8.74
N TYR A 105 -6.48 14.24 -7.96
CA TYR A 105 -6.07 13.36 -6.87
C TYR A 105 -7.13 13.27 -5.78
N MET A 106 -7.66 14.40 -5.33
CA MET A 106 -8.71 14.46 -4.31
C MET A 106 -9.98 13.72 -4.73
N LYS A 107 -10.35 13.81 -6.02
CA LYS A 107 -11.47 13.03 -6.58
C LYS A 107 -11.18 11.53 -6.55
N HIS A 108 -9.94 11.14 -6.91
CA HIS A 108 -9.52 9.74 -6.94
C HIS A 108 -9.52 9.09 -5.54
N ILE A 109 -8.95 9.75 -4.53
CA ILE A 109 -8.84 9.18 -3.18
C ILE A 109 -10.18 9.03 -2.45
N LYS A 110 -11.21 9.77 -2.85
CA LYS A 110 -12.57 9.58 -2.32
C LYS A 110 -13.12 8.17 -2.62
N THR A 111 -12.68 7.56 -3.72
CA THR A 111 -13.16 6.25 -4.16
C THR A 111 -12.16 5.13 -3.93
N LYS A 112 -10.86 5.45 -3.97
CA LYS A 112 -9.77 4.46 -3.93
C LYS A 112 -8.90 4.52 -2.68
N SER A 113 -9.20 5.40 -1.73
CA SER A 113 -8.48 5.61 -0.45
C SER A 113 -6.97 5.88 -0.54
N SER A 114 -6.34 5.74 -1.69
CA SER A 114 -4.93 6.08 -1.92
C SER A 114 -4.67 6.31 -3.41
N GLY A 115 -3.51 6.86 -3.74
CA GLY A 115 -3.12 7.09 -5.14
C GLY A 115 -1.64 7.45 -5.28
N LEU A 116 -1.13 7.35 -6.49
CA LEU A 116 0.23 7.73 -6.86
C LEU A 116 0.21 8.97 -7.75
N LEU A 117 0.95 10.01 -7.36
CA LEU A 117 1.20 11.19 -8.18
C LEU A 117 2.55 11.04 -8.92
N ALA A 118 2.50 10.62 -10.18
CA ALA A 118 3.68 10.57 -11.05
C ALA A 118 3.90 11.94 -11.71
N LEU A 119 4.82 12.73 -11.16
CA LEU A 119 5.11 14.11 -11.60
C LEU A 119 6.61 14.28 -11.85
N HIS A 120 6.95 15.09 -12.86
CA HIS A 120 8.33 15.38 -13.20
C HIS A 120 9.07 16.13 -12.08
N THR A 121 10.39 16.12 -12.12
CA THR A 121 11.25 16.88 -11.19
C THR A 121 10.95 18.37 -11.29
N GLY A 122 10.92 19.05 -10.15
CA GLY A 122 10.64 20.50 -10.09
C GLY A 122 9.16 20.90 -10.17
N PHE A 123 8.23 19.95 -10.28
CA PHE A 123 6.79 20.25 -10.30
C PHE A 123 6.27 20.83 -8.98
N GLY A 124 6.99 20.61 -7.86
CA GLY A 124 6.59 21.04 -6.52
C GLY A 124 5.79 19.99 -5.77
N LYS A 125 6.21 18.72 -5.87
CA LYS A 125 5.56 17.56 -5.21
C LYS A 125 5.34 17.76 -3.71
N THR A 126 6.32 18.32 -3.01
CA THR A 126 6.23 18.61 -1.57
C THR A 126 5.11 19.62 -1.28
N CYS A 127 5.00 20.68 -2.11
CA CYS A 127 3.95 21.68 -1.96
C CYS A 127 2.55 21.06 -2.18
N LEU A 128 2.42 20.17 -3.16
CA LEU A 128 1.18 19.42 -3.40
C LEU A 128 0.82 18.54 -2.21
N ALA A 129 1.79 17.79 -1.67
CA ALA A 129 1.58 16.93 -0.51
C ALA A 129 1.10 17.73 0.71
N LEU A 130 1.73 18.86 1.00
CA LEU A 130 1.34 19.75 2.09
C LEU A 130 -0.05 20.40 1.90
N ASN A 131 -0.48 20.58 0.65
CA ASN A 131 -1.82 21.11 0.36
C ASN A 131 -2.90 20.03 0.51
N ILE A 132 -2.56 18.77 0.28
CA ILE A 132 -3.49 17.63 0.33
C ILE A 132 -3.75 17.17 1.77
N ILE A 133 -2.78 17.35 2.68
CA ILE A 133 -2.91 17.02 4.11
C ILE A 133 -3.90 17.94 4.82
#